data_fe3d33171ba45847320d99a16b17ace3
#
_entry.id   fe3d33171ba45847320d99a16b17ace3
#
_cell.length_a   1.000
_cell.length_b   1.000
_cell.length_c   1.000
_cell.angle_alpha   90.00
_cell.angle_beta   90.00
_cell.angle_gamma   90.00
#
_symmetry.space_group_name_H-M   'P 1'
#
loop_
_entity.id
_entity.type
_entity.pdbx_description
1 polymer ?
#
loop_
_entity_poly.entity_id
_entity_poly.type
_entity_poly.pdbx_seq_one_letter_code
_entity_poly.pdbx_strand_id
1 'polypeptide(L)'
;MNIRPNIVILTLFALFFVSLSSRAQEKQNNGGYLVPVCIYEGDTIPYVQLRTVYIFKPLKFKNDKERREYYKLVRNVKKVYPIARQINRTILETYEYLQTLPNEKARQRHIKKVEKGLKEQYTPRMKKLTFAQGKLLIKLVDRQSNQTSFELVKAFMGPFKAGFYQTFAALFGASLKKEYDPAGEDKLTERVVLLVENGQI
;
A
#
# COMPACT_ATOMS: atom_id res chain seq x y z
N MET A 1 33.66 21.06 64.78
CA MET A 1 33.60 19.64 64.35
C MET A 1 34.23 19.58 62.93
N ASN A 2 35.54 19.23 62.88
CA ASN A 2 36.32 19.22 61.66
C ASN A 2 36.01 17.91 60.89
N ILE A 3 35.13 17.97 59.89
CA ILE A 3 34.89 16.85 59.02
C ILE A 3 36.11 16.70 58.10
N ARG A 4 36.79 15.58 58.17
CA ARG A 4 38.00 15.31 57.37
C ARG A 4 37.64 15.31 55.91
N PRO A 5 38.32 16.07 55.04
CA PRO A 5 37.95 16.22 53.61
C PRO A 5 37.85 14.89 52.87
N ASN A 6 38.59 13.88 53.32
CA ASN A 6 38.54 12.54 52.71
C ASN A 6 37.19 11.82 52.90
N ILE A 7 36.45 12.12 54.00
CA ILE A 7 35.12 11.51 54.22
C ILE A 7 34.08 12.13 53.28
N VAL A 8 34.16 13.45 53.02
CA VAL A 8 33.26 14.15 52.11
C VAL A 8 33.46 13.67 50.67
N ILE A 9 34.72 13.44 50.25
CA ILE A 9 35.03 12.92 48.92
C ILE A 9 34.53 11.49 48.80
N LEU A 10 34.66 10.65 49.79
CA LEU A 10 34.20 9.26 49.78
C LEU A 10 32.69 9.15 49.73
N THR A 11 31.95 10.02 50.44
CA THR A 11 30.49 10.07 50.38
C THR A 11 29.96 10.61 49.05
N LEU A 12 30.61 11.60 48.45
CA LEU A 12 30.30 12.09 47.10
C LEU A 12 30.52 11.00 46.02
N PHE A 13 31.61 10.23 46.18
CA PHE A 13 31.89 9.12 45.25
C PHE A 13 30.89 7.98 45.39
N ALA A 14 30.44 7.66 46.61
CA ALA A 14 29.40 6.64 46.85
C ALA A 14 28.03 7.09 46.30
N LEU A 15 27.67 8.37 46.43
CA LEU A 15 26.44 8.92 45.83
C LEU A 15 26.46 8.91 44.30
N PHE A 16 27.63 9.11 43.70
CA PHE A 16 27.79 9.03 42.26
C PHE A 16 27.58 7.61 41.69
N PHE A 17 28.03 6.59 42.45
CA PHE A 17 27.80 5.19 42.05
C PHE A 17 26.34 4.72 42.21
N VAL A 18 25.60 5.27 43.18
CA VAL A 18 24.18 4.94 43.34
C VAL A 18 23.32 5.50 42.17
N SER A 19 23.70 6.63 41.59
CA SER A 19 22.99 7.21 40.45
C SER A 19 23.22 6.46 39.13
N LEU A 20 24.27 5.66 39.00
CA LEU A 20 24.55 4.83 37.84
C LEU A 20 23.74 3.52 37.79
N SER A 21 23.05 3.18 38.86
CA SER A 21 22.23 1.96 38.96
C SER A 21 20.78 2.15 38.49
N SER A 22 20.42 3.33 38.04
CA SER A 22 19.16 3.56 37.33
C SER A 22 19.25 2.94 35.91
N ARG A 23 19.38 1.62 35.86
CA ARG A 23 19.03 0.89 34.66
C ARG A 23 17.55 1.19 34.42
N ALA A 24 17.28 2.00 33.40
CA ALA A 24 15.97 2.04 32.83
C ALA A 24 15.57 0.57 32.64
N GLN A 25 14.51 0.14 33.29
CA GLN A 25 13.89 -1.14 32.98
C GLN A 25 13.56 -1.06 31.51
N GLU A 26 14.42 -1.68 30.72
CA GLU A 26 14.07 -2.01 29.33
C GLU A 26 12.72 -2.68 29.45
N LYS A 27 11.70 -1.99 28.94
CA LYS A 27 10.35 -2.51 28.86
C LYS A 27 10.47 -3.75 28.01
N GLN A 28 10.60 -4.89 28.70
CA GLN A 28 10.64 -6.20 28.06
C GLN A 28 9.37 -6.26 27.24
N ASN A 29 9.53 -6.07 25.94
CA ASN A 29 8.45 -6.11 24.98
C ASN A 29 8.08 -7.60 24.89
N ASN A 30 7.39 -8.06 25.93
CA ASN A 30 6.76 -9.38 25.94
C ASN A 30 5.78 -9.35 24.79
N GLY A 31 6.19 -9.81 23.60
CA GLY A 31 5.51 -9.80 22.32
C GLY A 31 3.97 -9.96 22.31
N GLY A 32 3.31 -9.24 23.19
CA GLY A 32 1.87 -9.12 23.27
C GLY A 32 1.37 -8.22 22.15
N TYR A 33 0.46 -8.74 21.37
CA TYR A 33 -0.26 -7.98 20.38
C TYR A 33 -1.49 -7.35 21.02
N LEU A 34 -1.69 -6.03 20.81
CA LEU A 34 -2.96 -5.40 21.13
C LEU A 34 -4.00 -5.93 20.12
N VAL A 35 -4.98 -6.64 20.62
CA VAL A 35 -6.11 -7.11 19.83
C VAL A 35 -7.38 -6.39 20.28
N PRO A 36 -8.29 -6.03 19.38
CA PRO A 36 -9.59 -5.53 19.75
C PRO A 36 -10.34 -6.61 20.53
N VAL A 37 -11.23 -6.19 21.41
CA VAL A 37 -12.07 -7.08 22.20
C VAL A 37 -13.53 -6.90 21.80
N CYS A 38 -14.33 -7.96 21.97
CA CYS A 38 -15.79 -7.90 21.86
C CYS A 38 -16.42 -8.56 23.09
N ILE A 39 -17.69 -8.22 23.36
CA ILE A 39 -18.49 -8.88 24.40
C ILE A 39 -19.23 -10.02 23.75
N TYR A 40 -19.02 -11.22 24.24
CA TYR A 40 -19.70 -12.43 23.81
C TYR A 40 -20.24 -13.15 25.02
N GLU A 41 -21.57 -13.40 25.09
CA GLU A 41 -22.27 -14.02 26.19
C GLU A 41 -22.01 -13.40 27.58
N GLY A 42 -21.71 -12.06 27.61
CA GLY A 42 -21.39 -11.33 28.83
C GLY A 42 -19.90 -11.24 29.17
N ASP A 43 -19.06 -12.02 28.53
CA ASP A 43 -17.62 -12.03 28.74
C ASP A 43 -16.88 -11.17 27.70
N THR A 44 -15.79 -10.53 28.13
CA THR A 44 -14.90 -9.78 27.22
C THR A 44 -13.84 -10.72 26.67
N ILE A 45 -13.95 -11.02 25.37
CA ILE A 45 -13.03 -11.93 24.67
C ILE A 45 -12.23 -11.20 23.58
N PRO A 46 -10.99 -11.65 23.28
CA PRO A 46 -10.22 -11.12 22.16
C PRO A 46 -10.93 -11.37 20.83
N TYR A 47 -10.98 -10.35 19.97
CA TYR A 47 -11.53 -10.45 18.63
C TYR A 47 -10.40 -10.32 17.59
N VAL A 48 -10.27 -11.29 16.71
CA VAL A 48 -9.29 -11.27 15.63
C VAL A 48 -10.01 -11.46 14.30
N GLN A 49 -9.92 -10.44 13.44
CA GLN A 49 -10.44 -10.54 12.08
C GLN A 49 -9.42 -11.30 11.21
N LEU A 50 -9.79 -12.50 10.79
CA LEU A 50 -8.97 -13.30 9.91
C LEU A 50 -8.95 -12.70 8.48
N ARG A 51 -7.84 -12.90 7.78
CA ARG A 51 -7.75 -12.52 6.38
C ARG A 51 -8.62 -13.45 5.53
N THR A 52 -9.24 -12.87 4.50
CA THR A 52 -9.96 -13.67 3.51
C THR A 52 -8.98 -14.58 2.78
N VAL A 53 -9.30 -15.86 2.66
CA VAL A 53 -8.55 -16.84 1.88
C VAL A 53 -9.34 -17.18 0.63
N TYR A 54 -8.74 -17.01 -0.54
CA TYR A 54 -9.36 -17.36 -1.80
C TYR A 54 -8.97 -18.78 -2.21
N ILE A 55 -9.98 -19.65 -2.38
CA ILE A 55 -9.78 -21.01 -2.85
C ILE A 55 -10.25 -21.11 -4.29
N PHE A 56 -9.35 -21.48 -5.18
CA PHE A 56 -9.62 -21.65 -6.60
C PHE A 56 -9.43 -23.10 -7.02
N LYS A 57 -10.21 -23.53 -8.01
CA LYS A 57 -9.96 -24.82 -8.67
C LYS A 57 -8.51 -24.86 -9.20
N PRO A 58 -7.80 -26.00 -9.10
CA PRO A 58 -6.47 -26.17 -9.66
C PRO A 58 -6.43 -25.77 -11.15
N LEU A 59 -5.39 -25.05 -11.56
CA LEU A 59 -5.17 -24.73 -12.95
C LEU A 59 -4.63 -25.96 -13.70
N LYS A 60 -5.28 -26.27 -14.82
CA LYS A 60 -4.78 -27.27 -15.75
C LYS A 60 -4.20 -26.54 -16.96
N PHE A 61 -2.93 -26.73 -17.25
CA PHE A 61 -2.24 -26.15 -18.41
C PHE A 61 -2.22 -27.16 -19.55
N LYS A 62 -2.58 -26.73 -20.76
CA LYS A 62 -2.55 -27.58 -21.96
C LYS A 62 -1.14 -27.95 -22.37
N ASN A 63 -0.17 -27.08 -22.08
CA ASN A 63 1.21 -27.26 -22.45
C ASN A 63 2.14 -26.41 -21.58
N ASP A 64 3.46 -26.63 -21.70
CA ASP A 64 4.47 -25.89 -20.93
C ASP A 64 4.55 -24.41 -21.28
N LYS A 65 4.11 -24.00 -22.48
CA LYS A 65 4.06 -22.58 -22.86
C LYS A 65 3.01 -21.85 -22.02
N GLU A 66 1.82 -22.41 -21.91
CA GLU A 66 0.73 -21.82 -21.09
C GLU A 66 1.13 -21.73 -19.61
N ARG A 67 1.80 -22.77 -19.10
CA ARG A 67 2.36 -22.77 -17.74
C ARG A 67 3.39 -21.66 -17.54
N ARG A 68 4.32 -21.46 -18.48
CA ARG A 68 5.32 -20.38 -18.41
C ARG A 68 4.67 -19.00 -18.46
N GLU A 69 3.67 -18.79 -19.30
CA GLU A 69 2.94 -17.51 -19.39
C GLU A 69 2.19 -17.21 -18.07
N TYR A 70 1.61 -18.20 -17.43
CA TYR A 70 1.00 -18.03 -16.12
C TYR A 70 2.02 -17.57 -15.07
N TYR A 71 3.16 -18.23 -14.95
CA TYR A 71 4.20 -17.84 -13.99
C TYR A 71 4.81 -16.46 -14.32
N LYS A 72 4.88 -16.11 -15.60
CA LYS A 72 5.27 -14.76 -16.04
C LYS A 72 4.25 -13.71 -15.58
N LEU A 73 2.95 -14.02 -15.70
CA LEU A 73 1.88 -13.18 -15.19
C LEU A 73 2.00 -12.99 -13.66
N VAL A 74 2.20 -14.07 -12.90
CA VAL A 74 2.41 -14.00 -11.44
C VAL A 74 3.57 -13.06 -11.10
N ARG A 75 4.74 -13.22 -11.74
CA ARG A 75 5.89 -12.33 -11.52
C ARG A 75 5.57 -10.87 -11.87
N ASN A 76 4.87 -10.64 -12.97
CA ASN A 76 4.49 -9.29 -13.40
C ASN A 76 3.51 -8.65 -12.42
N VAL A 77 2.49 -9.38 -11.96
CA VAL A 77 1.55 -8.88 -10.95
C VAL A 77 2.30 -8.54 -9.66
N LYS A 78 3.11 -9.44 -9.12
CA LYS A 78 3.92 -9.17 -7.91
C LYS A 78 4.77 -7.91 -8.03
N LYS A 79 5.29 -7.63 -9.23
CA LYS A 79 6.13 -6.44 -9.48
C LYS A 79 5.32 -5.15 -9.58
N VAL A 80 4.19 -5.16 -10.27
CA VAL A 80 3.47 -3.92 -10.58
C VAL A 80 2.32 -3.62 -9.63
N TYR A 81 1.76 -4.62 -8.96
CA TYR A 81 0.66 -4.45 -8.01
C TYR A 81 0.97 -3.46 -6.87
N PRO A 82 2.14 -3.49 -6.22
CA PRO A 82 2.48 -2.50 -5.20
C PRO A 82 2.49 -1.07 -5.75
N ILE A 83 2.91 -0.88 -7.01
CA ILE A 83 2.91 0.43 -7.67
C ILE A 83 1.47 0.90 -7.90
N ALA A 84 0.61 0.02 -8.44
CA ALA A 84 -0.82 0.31 -8.63
C ALA A 84 -1.49 0.71 -7.31
N ARG A 85 -1.24 -0.04 -6.24
CA ARG A 85 -1.76 0.25 -4.91
C ARG A 85 -1.36 1.62 -4.39
N GLN A 86 -0.10 2.00 -4.56
CA GLN A 86 0.40 3.32 -4.14
C GLN A 86 -0.27 4.45 -4.93
N ILE A 87 -0.40 4.29 -6.25
CA ILE A 87 -1.06 5.27 -7.12
C ILE A 87 -2.52 5.47 -6.67
N ASN A 88 -3.26 4.38 -6.48
CA ASN A 88 -4.66 4.47 -6.06
C ASN A 88 -4.83 5.06 -4.66
N ARG A 89 -3.92 4.75 -3.75
CA ARG A 89 -3.91 5.37 -2.43
C ARG A 89 -3.74 6.88 -2.52
N THR A 90 -2.77 7.35 -3.32
CA THR A 90 -2.57 8.79 -3.54
C THR A 90 -3.81 9.45 -4.15
N ILE A 91 -4.50 8.76 -5.04
CA ILE A 91 -5.75 9.25 -5.64
C ILE A 91 -6.85 9.38 -4.58
N LEU A 92 -7.02 8.37 -3.73
CA LEU A 92 -8.02 8.38 -2.66
C LEU A 92 -7.72 9.49 -1.63
N GLU A 93 -6.51 9.58 -1.14
CA GLU A 93 -6.06 10.63 -0.21
C GLU A 93 -6.27 12.03 -0.82
N THR A 94 -6.01 12.17 -2.14
CA THR A 94 -6.26 13.42 -2.84
C THR A 94 -7.75 13.75 -2.87
N TYR A 95 -8.61 12.78 -3.17
CA TYR A 95 -10.04 12.98 -3.18
C TYR A 95 -10.56 13.44 -1.81
N GLU A 96 -10.17 12.79 -0.73
CA GLU A 96 -10.53 13.18 0.63
C GLU A 96 -10.09 14.61 0.95
N TYR A 97 -8.87 14.97 0.59
CA TYR A 97 -8.36 16.33 0.79
C TYR A 97 -9.14 17.37 -0.02
N LEU A 98 -9.57 17.06 -1.24
CA LEU A 98 -10.34 18.01 -2.06
C LEU A 98 -11.70 18.34 -1.48
N GLN A 99 -12.29 17.44 -0.66
CA GLN A 99 -13.54 17.74 0.05
C GLN A 99 -13.37 18.84 1.10
N THR A 100 -12.15 19.05 1.60
CA THR A 100 -11.84 20.10 2.58
C THR A 100 -11.59 21.47 1.94
N LEU A 101 -11.42 21.53 0.61
CA LEU A 101 -11.08 22.78 -0.08
C LEU A 101 -12.32 23.64 -0.36
N PRO A 102 -12.21 24.98 -0.14
CA PRO A 102 -13.38 25.87 -0.09
C PRO A 102 -14.03 26.13 -1.46
N ASN A 103 -13.31 25.99 -2.56
CA ASN A 103 -13.84 26.31 -3.88
C ASN A 103 -13.17 25.49 -5.01
N GLU A 104 -13.84 25.48 -6.16
CA GLU A 104 -13.40 24.72 -7.34
C GLU A 104 -12.01 25.15 -7.84
N LYS A 105 -11.68 26.44 -7.79
CA LYS A 105 -10.37 26.93 -8.21
C LYS A 105 -9.23 26.37 -7.35
N ALA A 106 -9.45 26.23 -6.04
CA ALA A 106 -8.50 25.60 -5.13
C ALA A 106 -8.36 24.09 -5.43
N ARG A 107 -9.47 23.40 -5.68
CA ARG A 107 -9.50 21.98 -6.07
C ARG A 107 -8.71 21.75 -7.35
N GLN A 108 -8.97 22.51 -8.40
CA GLN A 108 -8.28 22.36 -9.69
C GLN A 108 -6.76 22.62 -9.57
N ARG A 109 -6.35 23.61 -8.77
CA ARG A 109 -4.91 23.83 -8.51
C ARG A 109 -4.26 22.66 -7.80
N HIS A 110 -4.98 22.08 -6.81
CA HIS A 110 -4.48 20.92 -6.09
C HIS A 110 -4.37 19.68 -6.99
N ILE A 111 -5.38 19.42 -7.81
CA ILE A 111 -5.36 18.33 -8.82
C ILE A 111 -4.12 18.43 -9.70
N LYS A 112 -3.87 19.61 -10.31
CA LYS A 112 -2.70 19.81 -11.15
C LYS A 112 -1.38 19.59 -10.42
N LYS A 113 -1.30 19.99 -9.14
CA LYS A 113 -0.13 19.73 -8.30
C LYS A 113 0.10 18.23 -8.08
N VAL A 114 -0.95 17.50 -7.77
CA VAL A 114 -0.87 16.04 -7.54
C VAL A 114 -0.55 15.30 -8.85
N GLU A 115 -1.16 15.67 -9.97
CA GLU A 115 -0.81 15.11 -11.29
C GLU A 115 0.68 15.29 -11.60
N LYS A 116 1.22 16.49 -11.39
CA LYS A 116 2.64 16.77 -11.58
C LYS A 116 3.50 15.90 -10.65
N GLY A 117 3.16 15.83 -9.37
CA GLY A 117 3.88 15.02 -8.39
C GLY A 117 3.86 13.52 -8.73
N LEU A 118 2.71 12.99 -9.13
CA LEU A 118 2.58 11.60 -9.59
C LEU A 118 3.46 11.35 -10.82
N LYS A 119 3.43 12.24 -11.81
CA LYS A 119 4.26 12.13 -13.00
C LYS A 119 5.75 12.11 -12.65
N GLU A 120 6.21 13.02 -11.81
CA GLU A 120 7.61 13.10 -11.39
C GLU A 120 8.04 11.86 -10.60
N GLN A 121 7.22 11.40 -9.67
CA GLN A 121 7.51 10.27 -8.80
C GLN A 121 7.50 8.93 -9.54
N TYR A 122 6.53 8.71 -10.43
CA TYR A 122 6.32 7.39 -11.03
C TYR A 122 6.97 7.23 -12.40
N THR A 123 7.24 8.31 -13.17
CA THR A 123 7.90 8.21 -14.48
C THR A 123 9.22 7.42 -14.43
N PRO A 124 10.14 7.63 -13.46
CA PRO A 124 11.38 6.86 -13.40
C PRO A 124 11.14 5.36 -13.13
N ARG A 125 10.11 5.03 -12.35
CA ARG A 125 9.72 3.64 -12.08
C ARG A 125 9.07 3.00 -13.29
N MET A 126 8.22 3.73 -14.01
CA MET A 126 7.53 3.27 -15.22
C MET A 126 8.52 2.99 -16.36
N LYS A 127 9.56 3.82 -16.53
CA LYS A 127 10.61 3.59 -17.52
C LYS A 127 11.36 2.26 -17.32
N LYS A 128 11.35 1.69 -16.10
CA LYS A 128 11.95 0.39 -15.79
C LYS A 128 11.00 -0.80 -16.01
N LEU A 129 9.79 -0.56 -16.46
CA LEU A 129 8.80 -1.59 -16.75
C LEU A 129 8.90 -1.99 -18.22
N THR A 130 8.68 -3.29 -18.48
CA THR A 130 8.44 -3.74 -19.86
C THR A 130 7.07 -3.25 -20.33
N PHE A 131 6.85 -3.26 -21.64
CA PHE A 131 5.54 -2.91 -22.23
C PHE A 131 4.37 -3.71 -21.61
N ALA A 132 4.55 -5.02 -21.45
CA ALA A 132 3.53 -5.89 -20.83
C ALA A 132 3.26 -5.52 -19.35
N GLN A 133 4.32 -5.16 -18.60
CA GLN A 133 4.19 -4.70 -17.21
C GLN A 133 3.50 -3.33 -17.13
N GLY A 134 3.79 -2.44 -18.06
CA GLY A 134 3.12 -1.15 -18.18
C GLY A 134 1.62 -1.31 -18.45
N LYS A 135 1.25 -2.11 -19.43
CA LYS A 135 -0.18 -2.43 -19.71
C LYS A 135 -0.87 -3.01 -18.48
N LEU A 136 -0.21 -3.94 -17.80
CA LEU A 136 -0.76 -4.55 -16.59
C LEU A 136 -0.93 -3.53 -15.46
N LEU A 137 0.04 -2.61 -15.26
CA LEU A 137 -0.07 -1.56 -14.25
C LEU A 137 -1.31 -0.71 -14.44
N ILE A 138 -1.61 -0.29 -15.67
CA ILE A 138 -2.82 0.51 -15.97
C ILE A 138 -4.09 -0.29 -15.67
N LYS A 139 -4.14 -1.54 -16.12
CA LYS A 139 -5.27 -2.42 -15.82
C LYS A 139 -5.49 -2.55 -14.31
N LEU A 140 -4.42 -2.67 -13.51
CA LEU A 140 -4.53 -2.77 -12.07
C LEU A 140 -4.90 -1.44 -11.38
N VAL A 141 -4.49 -0.31 -11.92
CA VAL A 141 -4.98 1.01 -11.46
C VAL A 141 -6.47 1.15 -11.76
N ASP A 142 -6.92 0.73 -12.94
CA ASP A 142 -8.33 0.76 -13.33
C ASP A 142 -9.19 -0.19 -12.48
N ARG A 143 -8.71 -1.41 -12.24
CA ARG A 143 -9.36 -2.40 -11.35
C ARG A 143 -9.69 -1.81 -9.98
N GLN A 144 -8.72 -1.20 -9.32
CA GLN A 144 -8.91 -0.64 -7.99
C GLN A 144 -9.84 0.59 -7.99
N SER A 145 -9.80 1.38 -9.07
CA SER A 145 -10.70 2.51 -9.26
C SER A 145 -12.17 2.07 -9.37
N ASN A 146 -12.41 0.95 -10.06
CA ASN A 146 -13.74 0.41 -10.26
C ASN A 146 -14.29 -0.32 -9.02
N GLN A 147 -13.43 -0.79 -8.12
CA GLN A 147 -13.82 -1.40 -6.84
C GLN A 147 -14.15 -0.37 -5.75
N THR A 148 -13.73 0.88 -5.93
CA THR A 148 -14.07 1.94 -5.00
C THR A 148 -15.53 2.33 -5.20
N SER A 149 -16.39 2.05 -4.22
CA SER A 149 -17.85 2.21 -4.25
C SER A 149 -18.36 3.66 -4.44
N PHE A 150 -17.47 4.61 -4.66
CA PHE A 150 -17.80 6.01 -4.81
C PHE A 150 -17.85 6.40 -6.28
N GLU A 151 -19.05 6.53 -6.84
CA GLU A 151 -19.26 7.09 -8.18
C GLU A 151 -18.61 8.47 -8.36
N LEU A 152 -18.56 9.26 -7.29
CA LEU A 152 -17.86 10.54 -7.23
C LEU A 152 -16.35 10.42 -7.44
N VAL A 153 -15.71 9.37 -6.91
CA VAL A 153 -14.29 9.10 -7.17
C VAL A 153 -14.07 8.79 -8.63
N LYS A 154 -15.00 8.07 -9.28
CA LYS A 154 -14.93 7.77 -10.73
C LYS A 154 -15.02 9.05 -11.56
N ALA A 155 -15.97 9.93 -11.28
CA ALA A 155 -16.13 11.21 -11.98
C ALA A 155 -14.90 12.12 -11.80
N PHE A 156 -14.34 12.13 -10.59
CA PHE A 156 -13.16 12.90 -10.24
C PHE A 156 -11.86 12.31 -10.88
N MET A 157 -11.78 10.99 -10.97
CA MET A 157 -10.65 10.31 -11.60
C MET A 157 -10.57 10.49 -13.11
N GLY A 158 -11.63 10.94 -13.77
CA GLY A 158 -11.62 11.16 -15.21
C GLY A 158 -10.47 12.05 -15.70
N PRO A 159 -10.28 13.26 -15.17
CA PRO A 159 -9.12 14.12 -15.47
C PRO A 159 -7.78 13.51 -15.07
N PHE A 160 -7.71 12.87 -13.91
CA PHE A 160 -6.51 12.16 -13.43
C PHE A 160 -6.11 11.00 -14.34
N LYS A 161 -7.09 10.17 -14.71
CA LYS A 161 -6.87 9.08 -15.69
C LYS A 161 -6.33 9.64 -16.99
N ALA A 162 -6.88 10.74 -17.51
CA ALA A 162 -6.44 11.33 -18.77
C ALA A 162 -4.97 11.74 -18.74
N GLY A 163 -4.50 12.46 -17.72
CA GLY A 163 -3.10 12.87 -17.56
C GLY A 163 -2.15 11.69 -17.36
N PHE A 164 -2.57 10.72 -16.55
CA PHE A 164 -1.82 9.49 -16.32
C PHE A 164 -1.72 8.64 -17.59
N TYR A 165 -2.83 8.45 -18.32
CA TYR A 165 -2.86 7.73 -19.60
C TYR A 165 -2.04 8.43 -20.68
N GLN A 166 -2.04 9.76 -20.76
CA GLN A 166 -1.19 10.49 -21.68
C GLN A 166 0.30 10.25 -21.42
N THR A 167 0.71 10.26 -20.14
CA THR A 167 2.09 9.95 -19.76
C THR A 167 2.45 8.52 -20.13
N PHE A 168 1.53 7.59 -19.98
CA PHE A 168 1.70 6.19 -20.35
C PHE A 168 1.72 5.96 -21.86
N ALA A 169 0.83 6.59 -22.58
CA ALA A 169 0.80 6.52 -24.06
C ALA A 169 2.11 7.06 -24.66
N ALA A 170 2.66 8.14 -24.07
CA ALA A 170 3.95 8.66 -24.47
C ALA A 170 5.13 7.72 -24.19
N LEU A 171 5.06 6.93 -23.09
CA LEU A 171 6.13 6.01 -22.72
C LEU A 171 6.04 4.64 -23.43
N PHE A 172 4.82 4.16 -23.69
CA PHE A 172 4.58 2.80 -24.16
C PHE A 172 3.87 2.73 -25.51
N GLY A 173 3.51 3.86 -26.12
CA GLY A 173 2.98 3.93 -27.51
C GLY A 173 1.68 3.17 -27.74
N ALA A 174 0.90 2.88 -26.69
CA ALA A 174 -0.23 1.97 -26.79
C ALA A 174 -1.58 2.64 -26.54
N SER A 175 -2.56 2.25 -27.33
CA SER A 175 -3.98 2.45 -27.03
C SER A 175 -4.38 1.62 -25.81
N LEU A 176 -4.56 2.29 -24.67
CA LEU A 176 -4.87 1.69 -23.36
C LEU A 176 -6.38 1.72 -23.06
N LYS A 177 -7.20 1.68 -24.10
CA LYS A 177 -8.65 1.89 -24.02
C LYS A 177 -9.46 0.72 -23.45
N LYS A 178 -8.83 -0.42 -23.13
CA LYS A 178 -9.58 -1.56 -22.57
C LYS A 178 -9.68 -1.43 -21.06
N GLU A 179 -10.90 -1.31 -20.58
CA GLU A 179 -11.23 -1.41 -19.15
C GLU A 179 -10.85 -2.78 -18.59
N TYR A 180 -10.66 -2.84 -17.28
CA TYR A 180 -10.38 -4.10 -16.60
C TYR A 180 -11.62 -4.96 -16.51
N ASP A 181 -11.55 -6.18 -17.06
CA ASP A 181 -12.66 -7.14 -17.11
C ASP A 181 -12.33 -8.39 -16.26
N PRO A 182 -12.65 -8.39 -14.96
CA PRO A 182 -12.34 -9.50 -14.05
C PRO A 182 -13.13 -10.78 -14.35
N ALA A 183 -14.26 -10.69 -15.03
CA ALA A 183 -15.09 -11.84 -15.39
C ALA A 183 -14.71 -12.45 -16.75
N GLY A 184 -14.11 -11.65 -17.63
CA GLY A 184 -13.73 -12.03 -18.99
C GLY A 184 -12.23 -12.12 -19.22
N GLU A 185 -11.69 -11.17 -20.01
CA GLU A 185 -10.28 -11.22 -20.46
C GLU A 185 -9.26 -11.21 -19.31
N ASP A 186 -9.56 -10.53 -18.21
CA ASP A 186 -8.65 -10.38 -17.07
C ASP A 186 -8.88 -11.38 -15.94
N LYS A 187 -9.73 -12.39 -16.15
CA LYS A 187 -10.09 -13.41 -15.14
C LYS A 187 -8.86 -14.09 -14.51
N LEU A 188 -7.87 -14.43 -15.31
CA LEU A 188 -6.65 -15.07 -14.81
C LEU A 188 -5.78 -14.06 -14.04
N THR A 189 -5.76 -12.82 -14.50
CA THR A 189 -5.08 -11.71 -13.80
C THR A 189 -5.75 -11.44 -12.46
N GLU A 190 -7.09 -11.38 -12.41
CA GLU A 190 -7.86 -11.20 -11.18
C GLU A 190 -7.54 -12.30 -10.15
N ARG A 191 -7.54 -13.55 -10.57
CA ARG A 191 -7.14 -14.67 -9.71
C ARG A 191 -5.76 -14.45 -9.08
N VAL A 192 -4.78 -14.06 -9.90
CA VAL A 192 -3.41 -13.83 -9.42
C VAL A 192 -3.36 -12.62 -8.47
N VAL A 193 -4.09 -11.56 -8.78
CA VAL A 193 -4.16 -10.36 -7.94
C VAL A 193 -4.75 -10.69 -6.57
N LEU A 194 -5.88 -11.41 -6.52
CA LEU A 194 -6.50 -11.82 -5.26
C LEU A 194 -5.56 -12.67 -4.39
N LEU A 195 -4.82 -13.59 -4.99
CA LEU A 195 -3.82 -14.39 -4.28
C LEU A 195 -2.67 -13.54 -3.74
N VAL A 196 -2.20 -12.55 -4.51
CA VAL A 196 -1.15 -11.61 -4.08
C VAL A 196 -1.66 -10.66 -2.98
N GLU A 197 -2.86 -10.13 -3.12
CA GLU A 197 -3.49 -9.25 -2.12
C GLU A 197 -3.59 -9.89 -0.74
N ASN A 198 -3.89 -11.18 -0.73
CA ASN A 198 -4.09 -11.94 0.51
C ASN A 198 -2.84 -12.68 0.97
N GLY A 199 -1.70 -12.46 0.31
CA GLY A 199 -0.43 -13.07 0.70
C GLY A 199 -0.36 -14.59 0.53
N GLN A 200 -1.19 -15.14 -0.37
CA GLN A 200 -1.24 -16.58 -0.64
C GLN A 200 -0.15 -17.03 -1.64
N ILE A 201 0.42 -16.08 -2.39
CA ILE A 201 1.56 -16.33 -3.30
C ILE A 201 2.54 -15.16 -3.29
#